data_1608832e5219b52bfe8f8ac5289b96f3
#
_entry.id   1608832e5219b52bfe8f8ac5289b96f3
#
_cell.length_a   1.000
_cell.length_b   1.000
_cell.length_c   1.000
_cell.angle_alpha   90.00
_cell.angle_beta   90.00
_cell.angle_gamma   90.00
#
_symmetry.space_group_name_H-M   'P 1'
#
loop_
_entity.id
_entity.type
_entity.pdbx_description
1 polymer ?
#
loop_
_entity_poly.entity_id
_entity_poly.type
_entity_poly.pdbx_seq_one_letter_code
_entity_poly.pdbx_strand_id
1 'polypeptide(L)'
;MSQITKKALEASLKKMLLKKPLDKITITDLTDDCGINRMTFYYHFKDIYDLVEWACEEDAREALAGKKTYDTWQQGLLQIFQAVLDNRPFILNVYRSVSREQIERYLYRLTYDLLIGVVEEQASSQIGRASCRERG
;
A
#
# COMPACT_ATOMS: atom_id res chain seq x y z
N MET A 1 -6.54 17.08 6.76
CA MET A 1 -5.76 17.10 8.03
C MET A 1 -5.33 15.70 8.47
N SER A 2 -6.25 14.74 8.54
CA SER A 2 -5.88 13.38 8.94
C SER A 2 -4.87 12.72 7.99
N GLN A 3 -4.94 12.99 6.69
CA GLN A 3 -3.97 12.47 5.71
C GLN A 3 -2.57 13.05 5.93
N ILE A 4 -2.47 14.32 6.30
CA ILE A 4 -1.18 14.96 6.58
C ILE A 4 -0.51 14.27 7.76
N THR A 5 -1.26 14.00 8.83
CA THR A 5 -0.75 13.31 10.02
C THR A 5 -0.31 11.89 9.68
N LYS A 6 -1.12 11.15 8.93
CA LYS A 6 -0.77 9.79 8.50
C LYS A 6 0.49 9.77 7.65
N LYS A 7 0.62 10.70 6.72
CA LYS A 7 1.81 10.82 5.85
C LYS A 7 3.05 11.18 6.67
N ALA A 8 2.92 12.04 7.67
CA ALA A 8 4.03 12.40 8.56
C ALA A 8 4.50 11.17 9.35
N LEU A 9 3.56 10.38 9.88
CA LEU A 9 3.88 9.14 10.59
C LEU A 9 4.55 8.11 9.68
N GLU A 10 4.07 7.97 8.45
CA GLU A 10 4.68 7.10 7.45
C GLU A 10 6.12 7.52 7.15
N ALA A 11 6.36 8.81 6.93
CA ALA A 11 7.69 9.33 6.64
C ALA A 11 8.64 9.08 7.82
N SER A 12 8.15 9.31 9.04
CA SER A 12 8.93 9.06 10.26
C SER A 12 9.30 7.58 10.40
N LEU A 13 8.32 6.69 10.16
CA LEU A 13 8.54 5.24 10.20
C LEU A 13 9.60 4.82 9.18
N LYS A 14 9.48 5.24 7.94
CA LYS A 14 10.43 4.89 6.89
C LYS A 14 11.84 5.39 7.21
N LYS A 15 11.95 6.60 7.75
CA LYS A 15 13.22 7.17 8.18
C LYS A 15 13.86 6.33 9.29
N MET A 16 13.10 5.94 10.28
CA MET A 16 13.61 5.14 11.40
C MET A 16 13.99 3.72 10.98
N LEU A 17 13.26 3.13 10.02
CA LEU A 17 13.55 1.79 9.52
C LEU A 17 14.86 1.72 8.75
N LEU A 18 15.42 2.83 8.33
CA LEU A 18 16.77 2.87 7.76
C LEU A 18 17.86 2.67 8.81
N LYS A 19 17.56 2.91 10.08
CA LYS A 19 18.54 2.89 11.18
C LYS A 19 18.38 1.73 12.13
N LYS A 20 17.15 1.23 12.33
CA LYS A 20 16.90 0.16 13.29
C LYS A 20 15.73 -0.73 12.84
N PRO A 21 15.67 -1.97 13.34
CA PRO A 21 14.59 -2.88 12.98
C PRO A 21 13.25 -2.43 13.54
N LEU A 22 12.18 -2.88 12.91
CA LEU A 22 10.80 -2.52 13.27
C LEU A 22 10.51 -2.82 14.75
N ASP A 23 11.03 -3.93 15.25
CA ASP A 23 10.81 -4.36 16.64
C ASP A 23 11.35 -3.37 17.67
N LYS A 24 12.29 -2.52 17.26
CA LYS A 24 12.93 -1.53 18.14
C LYS A 24 12.33 -0.14 18.02
N ILE A 25 11.35 0.04 17.13
CA ILE A 25 10.67 1.32 16.95
C ILE A 25 9.41 1.33 17.82
N THR A 26 9.26 2.37 18.64
CA THR A 26 8.09 2.52 19.51
C THR A 26 7.16 3.61 18.96
N ILE A 27 5.91 3.58 19.40
CA ILE A 27 4.94 4.63 19.07
C ILE A 27 5.44 5.98 19.57
N THR A 28 6.06 6.02 20.75
CA THR A 28 6.64 7.25 21.30
C THR A 28 7.73 7.81 20.39
N ASP A 29 8.60 6.95 19.85
CA ASP A 29 9.62 7.39 18.89
C ASP A 29 9.00 8.12 17.70
N LEU A 30 7.93 7.56 17.13
CA LEU A 30 7.25 8.13 15.96
C LEU A 30 6.54 9.43 16.30
N THR A 31 5.82 9.46 17.42
CA THR A 31 5.06 10.65 17.81
C THR A 31 5.96 11.79 18.23
N ASP A 32 7.07 11.49 18.91
CA ASP A 32 8.07 12.51 19.25
C ASP A 32 8.70 13.12 17.99
N ASP A 33 9.03 12.26 17.02
CA ASP A 33 9.61 12.73 15.75
C ASP A 33 8.63 13.60 14.97
N CYS A 34 7.34 13.30 15.02
CA CYS A 34 6.30 14.05 14.30
C CYS A 34 5.77 15.25 15.09
N GLY A 35 6.12 15.39 16.38
CA GLY A 35 5.61 16.47 17.22
C GLY A 35 4.13 16.31 17.57
N ILE A 36 3.63 15.09 17.68
CA ILE A 36 2.24 14.79 18.06
C ILE A 36 2.23 13.96 19.34
N ASN A 37 1.06 13.80 19.97
CA ASN A 37 0.94 12.95 21.14
C ASN A 37 0.48 11.53 20.77
N ARG A 38 0.58 10.61 21.73
CA ARG A 38 0.21 9.22 21.51
C ARG A 38 -1.26 9.03 21.18
N MET A 39 -2.13 9.85 21.75
CA MET A 39 -3.56 9.79 21.47
C MET A 39 -3.86 10.08 19.99
N THR A 40 -3.14 11.02 19.40
CA THR A 40 -3.26 11.33 17.98
C THR A 40 -2.89 10.11 17.13
N PHE A 41 -1.83 9.40 17.51
CA PHE A 41 -1.45 8.16 16.83
C PHE A 41 -2.59 7.14 16.90
N TYR A 42 -3.11 6.88 18.10
CA TYR A 42 -4.18 5.88 18.30
C TYR A 42 -5.50 6.26 17.67
N TYR A 43 -5.70 7.54 17.38
CA TYR A 43 -6.87 7.99 16.62
C TYR A 43 -6.83 7.44 15.18
N HIS A 44 -5.64 7.31 14.60
CA HIS A 44 -5.47 6.89 13.21
C HIS A 44 -5.11 5.40 13.06
N PHE A 45 -4.33 4.86 13.98
CA PHE A 45 -3.77 3.51 13.86
C PHE A 45 -3.89 2.77 15.18
N LYS A 46 -4.17 1.48 15.08
CA LYS A 46 -4.28 0.59 16.23
C LYS A 46 -2.91 0.35 16.87
N ASP A 47 -1.89 0.13 16.03
CA ASP A 47 -0.51 -0.12 16.46
C ASP A 47 0.45 0.20 15.30
N ILE A 48 1.75 -0.06 15.50
CA ILE A 48 2.76 0.20 14.48
C ILE A 48 2.53 -0.68 13.24
N TYR A 49 2.09 -1.92 13.42
CA TYR A 49 1.82 -2.83 12.29
C TYR A 49 0.68 -2.32 11.41
N ASP A 50 -0.31 -1.70 12.02
CA ASP A 50 -1.41 -1.06 11.29
C ASP A 50 -0.88 0.11 10.43
N LEU A 51 0.05 0.89 10.97
CA LEU A 51 0.72 1.95 10.21
C LEU A 51 1.54 1.37 9.06
N VAL A 52 2.28 0.28 9.29
CA VAL A 52 3.06 -0.40 8.25
C VAL A 52 2.14 -0.85 7.12
N GLU A 53 1.02 -1.48 7.46
CA GLU A 53 0.05 -1.95 6.47
C GLU A 53 -0.49 -0.78 5.64
N TRP A 54 -0.86 0.30 6.31
CA TRP A 54 -1.34 1.52 5.62
C TRP A 54 -0.28 2.09 4.68
N ALA A 55 0.98 2.16 5.14
CA ALA A 55 2.09 2.67 4.32
C ALA A 55 2.29 1.82 3.06
N CYS A 56 2.25 0.50 3.21
CA CYS A 56 2.37 -0.41 2.08
C CYS A 56 1.19 -0.26 1.11
N GLU A 57 -0.03 -0.11 1.62
CA GLU A 57 -1.22 0.09 0.80
C GLU A 57 -1.14 1.41 0.03
N GLU A 58 -0.64 2.46 0.65
CA GLU A 58 -0.46 3.76 -0.01
C GLU A 58 0.58 3.67 -1.13
N ASP A 59 1.71 3.02 -0.87
CA ASP A 59 2.76 2.83 -1.88
C ASP A 59 2.21 2.02 -3.07
N ALA A 60 1.44 0.98 -2.80
CA ALA A 60 0.84 0.15 -3.84
C ALA A 60 -0.20 0.94 -4.64
N ARG A 61 -1.03 1.73 -3.96
CA ARG A 61 -2.04 2.56 -4.62
C ARG A 61 -1.39 3.55 -5.57
N GLU A 62 -0.32 4.20 -5.14
CA GLU A 62 0.44 5.14 -5.97
C GLU A 62 1.07 4.43 -7.17
N ALA A 63 1.65 3.26 -6.95
CA ALA A 63 2.27 2.47 -8.02
C ALA A 63 1.24 2.02 -9.07
N LEU A 64 0.02 1.70 -8.63
CA LEU A 64 -1.04 1.22 -9.51
C LEU A 64 -1.95 2.33 -10.06
N ALA A 65 -1.69 3.60 -9.72
CA ALA A 65 -2.56 4.70 -10.15
C ALA A 65 -2.67 4.72 -11.68
N GLY A 66 -3.91 4.58 -12.18
CA GLY A 66 -4.19 4.56 -13.63
C GLY A 66 -3.69 3.31 -14.37
N LYS A 67 -3.24 2.27 -13.66
CA LYS A 67 -2.64 1.07 -14.26
C LYS A 67 -3.47 -0.21 -14.02
N LYS A 68 -4.75 -0.07 -13.70
CA LYS A 68 -5.63 -1.22 -13.40
C LYS A 68 -6.54 -1.58 -14.58
N THR A 69 -6.03 -1.46 -15.81
CA THR A 69 -6.78 -1.80 -17.01
C THR A 69 -6.08 -2.93 -17.77
N TYR A 70 -6.78 -3.52 -18.71
CA TYR A 70 -6.20 -4.57 -19.56
C TYR A 70 -4.94 -4.08 -20.29
N ASP A 71 -4.95 -2.84 -20.77
CA ASP A 71 -3.84 -2.28 -21.53
C ASP A 71 -2.67 -1.83 -20.64
N THR A 72 -2.91 -1.61 -19.33
CA THR A 72 -1.92 -1.01 -18.44
C THR A 72 -1.49 -1.91 -17.29
N TRP A 73 -2.13 -3.07 -17.09
CA TRP A 73 -1.85 -3.92 -15.93
C TRP A 73 -0.39 -4.37 -15.85
N GLN A 74 0.25 -4.62 -17.00
CA GLN A 74 1.65 -5.01 -17.04
C GLN A 74 2.56 -3.89 -16.54
N GLN A 75 2.25 -2.66 -16.93
CA GLN A 75 2.96 -1.48 -16.42
C GLN A 75 2.74 -1.32 -14.91
N GLY A 76 1.52 -1.56 -14.45
CA GLY A 76 1.20 -1.54 -13.02
C GLY A 76 2.01 -2.55 -12.24
N LEU A 77 2.13 -3.76 -12.75
CA LEU A 77 2.92 -4.83 -12.13
C LEU A 77 4.41 -4.44 -12.08
N LEU A 78 4.95 -3.90 -13.17
CA LEU A 78 6.32 -3.40 -13.21
C LEU A 78 6.54 -2.28 -12.20
N GLN A 79 5.57 -1.38 -12.04
CA GLN A 79 5.65 -0.31 -11.06
C GLN A 79 5.68 -0.84 -9.63
N ILE A 80 4.93 -1.92 -9.34
CA ILE A 80 4.98 -2.58 -8.04
C ILE A 80 6.38 -3.13 -7.78
N PHE A 81 6.97 -3.83 -8.73
CA PHE A 81 8.33 -4.36 -8.59
C PHE A 81 9.33 -3.23 -8.40
N GLN A 82 9.19 -2.15 -9.15
CA GLN A 82 10.09 -0.99 -9.02
C GLN A 82 9.94 -0.34 -7.65
N ALA A 83 8.72 -0.19 -7.15
CA ALA A 83 8.46 0.36 -5.82
C ALA A 83 9.11 -0.50 -4.72
N VAL A 84 9.04 -1.84 -4.85
CA VAL A 84 9.70 -2.76 -3.92
C VAL A 84 11.22 -2.56 -3.95
N LEU A 85 11.81 -2.44 -5.13
CA LEU A 85 13.25 -2.21 -5.26
C LEU A 85 13.67 -0.86 -4.68
N ASP A 86 12.89 0.18 -4.94
CA ASP A 86 13.19 1.54 -4.45
C ASP A 86 13.07 1.63 -2.92
N ASN A 87 12.20 0.81 -2.32
CA ASN A 87 11.98 0.77 -0.87
C ASN A 87 12.58 -0.48 -0.24
N ARG A 88 13.65 -1.03 -0.82
CA ARG A 88 14.23 -2.30 -0.38
C ARG A 88 14.53 -2.36 1.13
N PRO A 89 15.18 -1.37 1.75
CA PRO A 89 15.45 -1.44 3.19
C PRO A 89 14.17 -1.53 4.02
N PHE A 90 13.14 -0.77 3.66
CA PHE A 90 11.84 -0.81 4.31
C PHE A 90 11.18 -2.20 4.16
N ILE A 91 11.14 -2.71 2.93
CA ILE A 91 10.51 -4.01 2.63
C ILE A 91 11.21 -5.15 3.36
N LEU A 92 12.55 -5.18 3.35
CA LEU A 92 13.31 -6.22 4.04
C LEU A 92 13.11 -6.17 5.55
N ASN A 93 13.05 -4.98 6.12
CA ASN A 93 12.83 -4.79 7.54
C ASN A 93 11.44 -5.28 7.94
N VAL A 94 10.43 -4.92 7.16
CA VAL A 94 9.05 -5.38 7.37
C VAL A 94 8.97 -6.89 7.22
N TYR A 95 9.59 -7.47 6.19
CA TYR A 95 9.59 -8.91 5.96
C TYR A 95 10.15 -9.68 7.15
N ARG A 96 11.20 -9.15 7.79
CA ARG A 96 11.84 -9.80 8.95
C ARG A 96 11.01 -9.69 10.23
N SER A 97 10.17 -8.67 10.33
CA SER A 97 9.46 -8.34 11.58
C SER A 97 7.98 -8.72 11.56
N VAL A 98 7.41 -8.94 10.38
CA VAL A 98 5.98 -9.23 10.20
C VAL A 98 5.82 -10.71 9.86
N SER A 99 4.72 -11.32 10.28
CA SER A 99 4.48 -12.72 10.02
C SER A 99 4.27 -12.99 8.52
N ARG A 100 4.63 -14.21 8.11
CA ARG A 100 4.43 -14.65 6.74
C ARG A 100 2.96 -14.52 6.31
N GLU A 101 2.02 -14.83 7.20
CA GLU A 101 0.60 -14.73 6.92
C GLU A 101 0.17 -13.30 6.58
N GLN A 102 0.70 -12.32 7.30
CA GLN A 102 0.40 -10.91 7.05
C GLN A 102 0.92 -10.47 5.68
N ILE A 103 2.12 -10.91 5.32
CA ILE A 103 2.73 -10.62 4.02
C ILE A 103 1.90 -11.26 2.89
N GLU A 104 1.53 -12.52 3.04
CA GLU A 104 0.73 -13.24 2.06
C GLU A 104 -0.64 -12.57 1.88
N ARG A 105 -1.27 -12.16 2.98
CA ARG A 105 -2.56 -11.47 2.95
C ARG A 105 -2.46 -10.14 2.22
N TYR A 106 -1.39 -9.38 2.47
CA TYR A 106 -1.16 -8.10 1.81
C TYR A 106 -0.96 -8.30 0.30
N LEU A 107 -0.10 -9.26 -0.09
CA LEU A 107 0.17 -9.56 -1.49
C LEU A 107 -1.10 -10.05 -2.20
N TYR A 108 -1.90 -10.87 -1.52
CA TYR A 108 -3.16 -11.34 -2.07
C TYR A 108 -4.11 -10.17 -2.36
N ARG A 109 -4.27 -9.24 -1.41
CA ARG A 109 -5.12 -8.07 -1.61
C ARG A 109 -4.65 -7.21 -2.77
N LEU A 110 -3.36 -6.97 -2.86
CA LEU A 110 -2.78 -6.16 -3.92
C LEU A 110 -3.02 -6.79 -5.29
N THR A 111 -2.77 -8.08 -5.41
CA THR A 111 -3.00 -8.84 -6.65
C THR A 111 -4.49 -8.87 -7.00
N TYR A 112 -5.34 -9.10 -6.01
CA TYR A 112 -6.79 -9.12 -6.20
C TYR A 112 -7.28 -7.77 -6.74
N ASP A 113 -6.85 -6.66 -6.14
CA ASP A 113 -7.26 -5.32 -6.58
C ASP A 113 -6.88 -5.06 -8.03
N LEU A 114 -5.65 -5.45 -8.42
CA LEU A 114 -5.20 -5.32 -9.79
C LEU A 114 -6.05 -6.15 -10.75
N LEU A 115 -6.25 -7.43 -10.43
CA LEU A 115 -6.98 -8.35 -11.28
C LEU A 115 -8.45 -7.98 -11.40
N ILE A 116 -9.09 -7.60 -10.29
CA ILE A 116 -10.50 -7.24 -10.31
C ILE A 116 -10.72 -5.97 -11.15
N GLY A 117 -9.78 -5.02 -11.09
CA GLY A 117 -9.84 -3.82 -11.93
C GLY A 117 -9.83 -4.17 -13.41
N VAL A 118 -8.95 -5.09 -13.82
CA VAL A 118 -8.88 -5.56 -15.21
C VAL A 118 -10.15 -6.31 -15.59
N VAL A 119 -10.64 -7.21 -14.73
CA VAL A 119 -11.85 -7.99 -15.00
C VAL A 119 -13.07 -7.08 -15.14
N GLU A 120 -13.24 -6.11 -14.24
CA GLU A 120 -14.37 -5.19 -14.30
C GLU A 120 -14.34 -4.34 -15.57
N GLU A 121 -13.16 -3.87 -15.97
CA GLU A 121 -13.00 -3.11 -17.21
C GLU A 121 -13.38 -3.97 -18.42
N GLN A 122 -12.90 -5.20 -18.49
CA GLN A 122 -13.21 -6.11 -19.59
C GLN A 122 -14.70 -6.48 -19.62
N ALA A 123 -15.30 -6.72 -18.47
CA ALA A 123 -16.72 -7.02 -18.36
C ALA A 123 -17.57 -5.85 -18.88
N SER A 124 -17.25 -4.64 -18.46
CA SER A 124 -17.93 -3.42 -18.91
C SER A 124 -17.79 -3.23 -20.43
N SER A 125 -16.60 -3.48 -20.95
CA SER A 125 -16.31 -3.39 -22.38
C SER A 125 -17.13 -4.40 -23.19
N GLN A 126 -17.21 -5.65 -22.72
CA GLN A 126 -17.99 -6.70 -23.37
C GLN A 126 -19.49 -6.43 -23.31
N ILE A 127 -19.99 -5.96 -22.20
CA ILE A 127 -21.40 -5.58 -22.06
C ILE A 127 -21.74 -4.46 -23.04
N GLY A 128 -20.89 -3.47 -23.17
CA GLY A 128 -21.07 -2.39 -24.14
C GLY A 128 -21.12 -2.90 -25.58
N ARG A 129 -20.22 -3.84 -25.92
CA ARG A 129 -20.18 -4.46 -27.26
C ARG A 129 -21.42 -5.29 -27.53
N ALA A 130 -21.87 -6.10 -26.56
CA ALA A 130 -23.06 -6.90 -26.69
C ALA A 130 -24.29 -6.02 -26.91
N SER A 131 -24.40 -4.92 -26.16
CA SER A 131 -25.49 -3.94 -26.31
C SER A 131 -25.49 -3.34 -27.72
N CYS A 132 -24.34 -2.99 -28.26
CA CYS A 132 -24.21 -2.45 -29.60
C CYS A 132 -24.61 -3.48 -30.66
N ARG A 133 -24.32 -4.76 -30.50
CA ARG A 133 -24.69 -5.84 -31.41
C ARG A 133 -26.21 -6.04 -31.46
N GLU A 134 -26.85 -5.98 -30.31
CA GLU A 134 -28.32 -6.13 -30.22
C GLU A 134 -29.06 -4.99 -30.91
N ARG A 135 -28.48 -3.81 -30.93
CA ARG A 135 -29.07 -2.63 -31.58
C ARG A 135 -28.84 -2.56 -33.10
N GLY A 136 -27.86 -3.27 -33.56
CA GLY A 136 -27.54 -3.37 -34.95
C GLY A 136 -28.30 -4.43 -35.68
#